data_11aebdcbeab25c3bc3f620275b39e29d
#
_entry.id   11aebdcbeab25c3bc3f620275b39e29d
#
_cell.length_a   1.000
_cell.length_b   1.000
_cell.length_c   1.000
_cell.angle_alpha   90.00
_cell.angle_beta   90.00
_cell.angle_gamma   90.00
#
_symmetry.space_group_name_H-M   'P 1'
#
loop_
_entity.id
_entity.type
_entity.pdbx_description
1 polymer ?
#
loop_
_entity_poly.entity_id
_entity_poly.type
_entity_poly.pdbx_seq_one_letter_code
_entity_poly.pdbx_strand_id
1 'polypeptide(L)'
;MAMQPIQLFDPASCTCTYFLVDDASREALVIDPVDEQLQRDLLWLREHHLKLVWAIETHAHADHVTSAGLLAEHTGARTGAPEACRIGTAAVQLGHGQTLAFGAQHLHCLHTPGHTAGSMSYLWCTAGGDHVFTGDTLLIDGCGRTDFQSGSPEALYHSLTQVLFGLPDGTKVWPGHDYQGRTHSSIGQEKRTNARVAGKTQAEFVETMNNLNLPKPKRIDEAVPANLTSGLRHDSTGDDTMNVRPAKGYAGDVSPQLAWSWVQSGKAVLVDVRTDAERAWVGFVPEAQPLAWKQWPGMAMNPDFDAGVMSLGAGGRALVMLCRSGVRSVAAAQRATELGLQAYNILEGFEGDPDAQAQRGRLGGWRFHGLPWRQS
;
A
#
# COMPACT_ATOMS: atom_id res chain seq x y z
N MET A 1 21.15 -3.39 -22.75
CA MET A 1 21.47 -4.09 -21.49
C MET A 1 20.46 -5.22 -21.32
N ALA A 2 20.80 -6.29 -20.60
CA ALA A 2 19.80 -7.33 -20.30
C ALA A 2 18.72 -6.72 -19.38
N MET A 3 17.45 -6.89 -19.74
CA MET A 3 16.34 -6.46 -18.90
C MET A 3 16.35 -7.25 -17.58
N GLN A 4 16.28 -6.55 -16.47
CA GLN A 4 16.28 -7.12 -15.13
C GLN A 4 15.11 -6.51 -14.37
N PRO A 5 14.44 -7.26 -13.47
CA PRO A 5 13.45 -6.67 -12.58
C PRO A 5 14.11 -5.72 -11.58
N ILE A 6 13.41 -4.69 -11.21
CA ILE A 6 13.81 -3.78 -10.14
C ILE A 6 13.11 -4.27 -8.86
N GLN A 7 13.90 -4.69 -7.88
CA GLN A 7 13.41 -5.16 -6.59
C GLN A 7 13.44 -4.00 -5.59
N LEU A 8 12.30 -3.69 -4.99
CA LEU A 8 12.17 -2.75 -3.89
C LEU A 8 11.72 -3.51 -2.64
N PHE A 9 12.41 -3.30 -1.54
CA PHE A 9 12.19 -4.05 -0.30
C PHE A 9 11.42 -3.21 0.72
N ASP A 10 10.42 -3.82 1.37
CA ASP A 10 9.78 -3.26 2.55
C ASP A 10 10.32 -3.92 3.82
N PRO A 11 11.03 -3.17 4.70
CA PRO A 11 11.64 -3.75 5.89
C PRO A 11 10.62 -4.12 6.99
N ALA A 12 9.40 -3.58 6.96
CA ALA A 12 8.41 -3.83 7.99
C ALA A 12 7.73 -5.20 7.82
N SER A 13 7.37 -5.57 6.58
CA SER A 13 6.80 -6.88 6.23
C SER A 13 7.83 -7.86 5.68
N CYS A 14 9.05 -7.40 5.35
CA CYS A 14 10.06 -8.13 4.60
C CYS A 14 9.60 -8.52 3.19
N THR A 15 8.68 -7.77 2.61
CA THR A 15 8.14 -8.01 1.26
C THR A 15 9.06 -7.46 0.19
N CYS A 16 9.18 -8.21 -0.88
CA CYS A 16 9.84 -7.81 -2.11
C CYS A 16 8.81 -7.39 -3.16
N THR A 17 8.71 -6.10 -3.44
CA THR A 17 7.94 -5.56 -4.56
C THR A 17 8.81 -5.55 -5.82
N TYR A 18 8.26 -5.89 -6.98
CA TYR A 18 9.01 -5.93 -8.23
C TYR A 18 8.41 -5.02 -9.29
N PHE A 19 9.25 -4.15 -9.88
CA PHE A 19 8.90 -3.43 -11.10
C PHE A 19 9.55 -4.09 -12.31
N LEU A 20 8.75 -4.35 -13.34
CA LEU A 20 9.17 -4.80 -14.66
C LEU A 20 8.95 -3.66 -15.64
N VAL A 21 9.96 -3.34 -16.44
CA VAL A 21 9.91 -2.17 -17.33
C VAL A 21 10.23 -2.60 -18.77
N ASP A 22 9.41 -2.12 -19.69
CA ASP A 22 9.76 -2.11 -21.10
C ASP A 22 10.42 -0.76 -21.44
N ASP A 23 11.74 -0.79 -21.64
CA ASP A 23 12.53 0.42 -21.87
C ASP A 23 12.10 1.21 -23.11
N ALA A 24 11.57 0.53 -24.14
CA ALA A 24 11.18 1.16 -25.39
C ALA A 24 9.89 1.96 -25.28
N SER A 25 8.86 1.39 -24.67
CA SER A 25 7.55 2.04 -24.48
C SER A 25 7.46 2.87 -23.18
N ARG A 26 8.42 2.68 -22.25
CA ARG A 26 8.37 3.23 -20.88
C ARG A 26 7.16 2.71 -20.08
N GLU A 27 6.53 1.63 -20.49
CA GLU A 27 5.48 0.97 -19.73
C GLU A 27 6.07 0.08 -18.64
N ALA A 28 5.40 0.07 -17.49
CA ALA A 28 5.82 -0.69 -16.32
C ALA A 28 4.68 -1.54 -15.76
N LEU A 29 5.05 -2.65 -15.13
CA LEU A 29 4.17 -3.51 -14.35
C LEU A 29 4.77 -3.65 -12.95
N VAL A 30 3.94 -3.62 -11.89
CA VAL A 30 4.36 -3.86 -10.50
C VAL A 30 3.72 -5.13 -9.96
N ILE A 31 4.50 -5.91 -9.20
CA ILE A 31 4.07 -7.14 -8.51
C ILE A 31 4.21 -6.92 -7.00
N ASP A 32 3.16 -7.28 -6.24
CA ASP A 32 3.07 -7.24 -4.78
C ASP A 32 3.49 -5.88 -4.18
N PRO A 33 2.83 -4.77 -4.54
CA PRO A 33 3.11 -3.45 -3.99
C PRO A 33 2.53 -3.30 -2.57
N VAL A 34 3.27 -2.64 -1.67
CA VAL A 34 2.94 -2.48 -0.24
C VAL A 34 2.33 -1.11 0.04
N ASP A 35 1.25 -1.03 0.83
CA ASP A 35 0.51 0.22 1.13
C ASP A 35 1.42 1.29 1.77
N GLU A 36 2.21 0.91 2.75
CA GLU A 36 3.16 1.81 3.41
C GLU A 36 4.24 2.35 2.47
N GLN A 37 4.44 1.73 1.31
CA GLN A 37 5.43 2.11 0.30
C GLN A 37 4.83 2.82 -0.92
N LEU A 38 3.52 3.09 -0.93
CA LEU A 38 2.82 3.74 -2.05
C LEU A 38 3.54 5.00 -2.56
N GLN A 39 3.97 5.88 -1.65
CA GLN A 39 4.62 7.14 -2.04
C GLN A 39 6.00 6.92 -2.64
N ARG A 40 6.77 5.96 -2.13
CA ARG A 40 8.05 5.52 -2.72
C ARG A 40 7.84 5.06 -4.15
N ASP A 41 6.85 4.20 -4.37
CA ASP A 41 6.58 3.58 -5.66
C ASP A 41 6.08 4.61 -6.69
N LEU A 42 5.20 5.53 -6.29
CA LEU A 42 4.75 6.65 -7.13
C LEU A 42 5.89 7.61 -7.49
N LEU A 43 6.75 7.92 -6.52
CA LEU A 43 7.93 8.77 -6.75
C LEU A 43 8.89 8.10 -7.72
N TRP A 44 9.18 6.82 -7.51
CA TRP A 44 10.07 6.03 -8.37
C TRP A 44 9.56 6.00 -9.82
N LEU A 45 8.28 5.74 -10.05
CA LEU A 45 7.65 5.79 -11.38
C LEU A 45 7.83 7.16 -12.05
N ARG A 46 7.63 8.24 -11.29
CA ARG A 46 7.76 9.63 -11.77
C ARG A 46 9.19 9.98 -12.14
N GLU A 47 10.15 9.70 -11.25
CA GLU A 47 11.58 9.99 -11.47
C GLU A 47 12.15 9.25 -12.68
N HIS A 48 11.65 8.04 -12.95
CA HIS A 48 12.05 7.24 -14.08
C HIS A 48 11.18 7.46 -15.33
N HIS A 49 10.23 8.41 -15.29
CA HIS A 49 9.30 8.71 -16.40
C HIS A 49 8.59 7.45 -16.94
N LEU A 50 8.06 6.62 -16.05
CA LEU A 50 7.40 5.37 -16.38
C LEU A 50 5.87 5.52 -16.31
N LYS A 51 5.18 4.84 -17.22
CA LYS A 51 3.74 4.68 -17.22
C LYS A 51 3.41 3.30 -16.63
N LEU A 52 2.87 3.27 -15.40
CA LEU A 52 2.37 2.03 -14.85
C LEU A 52 1.12 1.58 -15.62
N VAL A 53 1.10 0.35 -16.11
CA VAL A 53 -0.04 -0.23 -16.85
C VAL A 53 -0.71 -1.37 -16.08
N TRP A 54 0.04 -2.03 -15.18
CA TRP A 54 -0.44 -3.10 -14.33
C TRP A 54 0.08 -2.98 -12.90
N ALA A 55 -0.81 -3.23 -11.92
CA ALA A 55 -0.48 -3.52 -10.53
C ALA A 55 -1.12 -4.87 -10.18
N ILE A 56 -0.29 -5.88 -9.89
CA ILE A 56 -0.75 -7.26 -9.75
C ILE A 56 -0.27 -7.90 -8.44
N GLU A 57 -1.02 -8.89 -7.99
CA GLU A 57 -0.75 -9.66 -6.77
C GLU A 57 -0.36 -11.10 -7.11
N THR A 58 0.58 -11.67 -6.36
CA THR A 58 0.85 -13.11 -6.41
C THR A 58 -0.20 -13.90 -5.63
N HIS A 59 -0.73 -13.34 -4.55
CA HIS A 59 -1.77 -13.95 -3.71
C HIS A 59 -2.47 -12.88 -2.84
N ALA A 60 -3.42 -13.27 -2.01
CA ALA A 60 -3.98 -12.40 -0.98
C ALA A 60 -3.04 -12.43 0.25
N HIS A 61 -2.26 -11.38 0.45
CA HIS A 61 -1.24 -11.28 1.49
C HIS A 61 -1.84 -11.21 2.91
N ALA A 62 -1.13 -11.78 3.89
CA ALA A 62 -1.50 -11.78 5.30
C ALA A 62 -0.56 -10.96 6.21
N ASP A 63 0.53 -10.47 5.67
CA ASP A 63 1.62 -9.78 6.35
C ASP A 63 1.62 -8.27 6.10
N HIS A 64 1.07 -7.80 4.99
CA HIS A 64 0.93 -6.41 4.63
C HIS A 64 -0.37 -6.13 3.87
N VAL A 65 -0.79 -4.86 3.83
CA VAL A 65 -1.86 -4.39 2.95
C VAL A 65 -1.24 -3.99 1.62
N THR A 66 -1.88 -4.39 0.51
CA THR A 66 -1.42 -3.99 -0.84
C THR A 66 -1.77 -2.54 -1.16
N SER A 67 -0.94 -1.89 -1.99
CA SER A 67 -1.26 -0.59 -2.61
C SER A 67 -1.77 -0.71 -4.05
N ALA A 68 -2.05 -1.90 -4.57
CA ALA A 68 -2.39 -2.07 -5.98
C ALA A 68 -3.60 -1.23 -6.42
N GLY A 69 -4.66 -1.19 -5.61
CA GLY A 69 -5.83 -0.35 -5.88
C GLY A 69 -5.49 1.14 -5.86
N LEU A 70 -4.74 1.61 -4.88
CA LEU A 70 -4.31 3.01 -4.78
C LEU A 70 -3.37 3.41 -5.92
N LEU A 71 -2.43 2.53 -6.31
CA LEU A 71 -1.61 2.75 -7.50
C LEU A 71 -2.46 2.88 -8.76
N ALA A 72 -3.48 2.04 -8.92
CA ALA A 72 -4.41 2.13 -10.04
C ALA A 72 -5.17 3.47 -10.04
N GLU A 73 -5.66 3.94 -8.91
CA GLU A 73 -6.32 5.26 -8.79
C GLU A 73 -5.40 6.42 -9.17
N HIS A 74 -4.12 6.38 -8.77
CA HIS A 74 -3.17 7.47 -9.03
C HIS A 74 -2.59 7.45 -10.46
N THR A 75 -2.51 6.29 -11.10
CA THR A 75 -1.79 6.13 -12.38
C THR A 75 -2.67 5.77 -13.56
N GLY A 76 -3.90 5.30 -13.30
CA GLY A 76 -4.77 4.71 -14.31
C GLY A 76 -4.37 3.28 -14.71
N ALA A 77 -3.49 2.64 -13.96
CA ALA A 77 -3.10 1.24 -14.19
C ALA A 77 -4.30 0.29 -13.95
N ARG A 78 -4.25 -0.89 -14.57
CA ARG A 78 -5.21 -1.96 -14.29
C ARG A 78 -4.71 -2.80 -13.12
N THR A 79 -5.61 -3.17 -12.22
CA THR A 79 -5.29 -4.15 -11.19
C THR A 79 -5.52 -5.57 -11.70
N GLY A 80 -4.65 -6.51 -11.31
CA GLY A 80 -4.80 -7.92 -11.59
C GLY A 80 -4.55 -8.77 -10.35
N ALA A 81 -5.42 -9.75 -10.11
CA ALA A 81 -5.25 -10.70 -9.01
C ALA A 81 -5.64 -12.10 -9.44
N PRO A 82 -5.02 -13.16 -8.86
CA PRO A 82 -5.38 -14.53 -9.19
C PRO A 82 -6.86 -14.80 -8.90
N GLU A 83 -7.56 -15.43 -9.85
CA GLU A 83 -9.01 -15.67 -9.77
C GLU A 83 -9.41 -16.44 -8.50
N ALA A 84 -8.60 -17.37 -8.05
CA ALA A 84 -8.87 -18.15 -6.86
C ALA A 84 -8.66 -17.36 -5.54
N CYS A 85 -8.03 -16.18 -5.58
CA CYS A 85 -7.98 -15.24 -4.44
C CYS A 85 -9.32 -14.55 -4.20
N ARG A 86 -10.20 -14.51 -5.19
CA ARG A 86 -11.54 -13.86 -5.13
C ARG A 86 -11.48 -12.38 -4.72
N ILE A 87 -10.45 -11.67 -5.16
CA ILE A 87 -10.32 -10.22 -4.92
C ILE A 87 -11.29 -9.50 -5.86
N GLY A 88 -12.48 -9.16 -5.35
CA GLY A 88 -13.59 -8.67 -6.16
C GLY A 88 -13.37 -7.30 -6.82
N THR A 89 -12.45 -6.49 -6.31
CA THR A 89 -12.09 -5.16 -6.82
C THR A 89 -11.00 -5.19 -7.87
N ALA A 90 -10.33 -6.33 -8.08
CA ALA A 90 -9.34 -6.45 -9.14
C ALA A 90 -10.02 -6.33 -10.52
N ALA A 91 -9.50 -5.44 -11.36
CA ALA A 91 -10.03 -5.18 -12.69
C ALA A 91 -9.94 -6.40 -13.61
N VAL A 92 -8.97 -7.29 -13.33
CA VAL A 92 -8.79 -8.54 -14.07
C VAL A 92 -8.54 -9.69 -13.11
N GLN A 93 -9.33 -10.75 -13.23
CA GLN A 93 -9.10 -12.02 -12.58
C GLN A 93 -8.13 -12.84 -13.44
N LEU A 94 -6.98 -13.21 -12.87
CA LEU A 94 -5.89 -13.87 -13.59
C LEU A 94 -5.98 -15.39 -13.46
N GLY A 95 -6.08 -16.07 -14.60
CA GLY A 95 -6.09 -17.53 -14.68
C GLY A 95 -4.74 -18.11 -15.10
N HIS A 96 -4.56 -19.43 -14.89
CA HIS A 96 -3.38 -20.16 -15.39
C HIS A 96 -3.23 -20.05 -16.91
N GLY A 97 -2.01 -19.82 -17.38
CA GLY A 97 -1.67 -19.69 -18.80
C GLY A 97 -2.02 -18.34 -19.42
N GLN A 98 -2.68 -17.45 -18.68
CA GLN A 98 -2.95 -16.11 -19.14
C GLN A 98 -1.66 -15.30 -19.27
N THR A 99 -1.66 -14.33 -20.20
CA THR A 99 -0.50 -13.46 -20.47
C THR A 99 -0.91 -12.00 -20.28
N LEU A 100 -0.07 -11.24 -19.55
CA LEU A 100 -0.16 -9.79 -19.41
C LEU A 100 0.88 -9.12 -20.28
N ALA A 101 0.46 -8.13 -21.09
CA ALA A 101 1.35 -7.34 -21.91
C ALA A 101 1.63 -5.98 -21.27
N PHE A 102 2.89 -5.52 -21.34
CA PHE A 102 3.35 -4.17 -21.02
C PHE A 102 4.42 -3.76 -22.01
N GLY A 103 4.12 -2.82 -22.88
CA GLY A 103 4.92 -2.54 -24.07
C GLY A 103 5.07 -3.76 -24.96
N ALA A 104 6.30 -4.11 -25.31
CA ALA A 104 6.63 -5.32 -26.07
C ALA A 104 6.86 -6.56 -25.20
N GLN A 105 6.71 -6.44 -23.87
CA GLN A 105 6.98 -7.50 -22.92
C GLN A 105 5.71 -8.28 -22.57
N HIS A 106 5.93 -9.55 -22.16
CA HIS A 106 4.86 -10.47 -21.80
C HIS A 106 5.17 -11.18 -20.48
N LEU A 107 4.23 -11.18 -19.56
CA LEU A 107 4.30 -11.89 -18.29
C LEU A 107 3.27 -13.02 -18.29
N HIS A 108 3.72 -14.25 -18.07
CA HIS A 108 2.87 -15.45 -18.12
C HIS A 108 2.46 -15.87 -16.72
N CYS A 109 1.16 -16.10 -16.51
CA CYS A 109 0.57 -16.52 -15.24
C CYS A 109 0.67 -18.04 -15.06
N LEU A 110 1.27 -18.49 -13.98
CA LEU A 110 1.41 -19.89 -13.57
C LEU A 110 0.68 -20.10 -12.25
N HIS A 111 -0.46 -20.77 -12.25
CA HIS A 111 -1.16 -21.10 -11.00
C HIS A 111 -0.31 -22.05 -10.19
N THR A 112 0.08 -21.65 -8.99
CA THR A 112 0.99 -22.37 -8.08
C THR A 112 0.41 -22.41 -6.66
N PRO A 113 -0.76 -23.06 -6.47
CA PRO A 113 -1.45 -23.13 -5.19
C PRO A 113 -0.65 -23.92 -4.14
N GLY A 114 -0.98 -23.64 -2.87
CA GLY A 114 -0.45 -24.39 -1.75
C GLY A 114 -0.09 -23.53 -0.56
N HIS A 115 0.59 -22.41 -0.72
CA HIS A 115 0.67 -21.38 0.34
C HIS A 115 -0.72 -20.79 0.58
N THR A 116 -1.39 -20.36 -0.47
CA THR A 116 -2.85 -20.11 -0.51
C THR A 116 -3.46 -20.89 -1.68
N ALA A 117 -4.78 -21.11 -1.68
CA ALA A 117 -5.46 -21.71 -2.82
C ALA A 117 -5.34 -20.85 -4.10
N GLY A 118 -5.13 -19.53 -3.95
CA GLY A 118 -5.02 -18.58 -5.06
C GLY A 118 -3.60 -18.22 -5.47
N SER A 119 -2.57 -18.80 -4.86
CA SER A 119 -1.19 -18.42 -5.18
C SER A 119 -0.85 -18.61 -6.65
N MET A 120 -0.20 -17.57 -7.22
CA MET A 120 0.19 -17.46 -8.61
C MET A 120 1.68 -17.09 -8.69
N SER A 121 2.40 -17.72 -9.58
CA SER A 121 3.75 -17.29 -9.97
C SER A 121 3.70 -16.64 -11.35
N TYR A 122 4.63 -15.74 -11.64
CA TYR A 122 4.68 -15.03 -12.91
C TYR A 122 6.00 -15.26 -13.61
N LEU A 123 5.95 -15.75 -14.85
CA LEU A 123 7.14 -16.03 -15.65
C LEU A 123 7.33 -14.90 -16.69
N TRP A 124 8.48 -14.26 -16.64
CA TRP A 124 8.94 -13.25 -17.60
C TRP A 124 10.14 -13.76 -18.40
N CYS A 125 9.91 -14.07 -19.66
CA CYS A 125 10.95 -14.50 -20.57
C CYS A 125 11.58 -13.31 -21.27
N THR A 126 12.89 -13.13 -21.14
CA THR A 126 13.63 -12.03 -21.76
C THR A 126 14.81 -12.56 -22.58
N ALA A 127 15.34 -11.72 -23.47
CA ALA A 127 16.57 -12.06 -24.21
C ALA A 127 17.79 -12.26 -23.28
N GLY A 128 17.73 -11.76 -22.04
CA GLY A 128 18.77 -11.88 -21.02
C GLY A 128 18.63 -13.09 -20.10
N GLY A 129 17.59 -13.90 -20.30
CA GLY A 129 17.23 -15.08 -19.48
C GLY A 129 15.83 -14.95 -18.87
N ASP A 130 15.36 -16.04 -18.31
CA ASP A 130 14.02 -16.13 -17.74
C ASP A 130 14.02 -15.76 -16.27
N HIS A 131 12.94 -15.11 -15.84
CA HIS A 131 12.70 -14.68 -14.47
C HIS A 131 11.33 -15.21 -14.01
N VAL A 132 11.25 -15.83 -12.83
CA VAL A 132 9.98 -16.25 -12.23
C VAL A 132 9.81 -15.56 -10.88
N PHE A 133 8.67 -14.88 -10.71
CA PHE A 133 8.24 -14.21 -9.48
C PHE A 133 7.29 -15.15 -8.76
N THR A 134 7.73 -15.70 -7.64
CA THR A 134 7.10 -16.87 -7.03
C THR A 134 6.19 -16.55 -5.85
N GLY A 135 6.11 -15.26 -5.46
CA GLY A 135 5.42 -14.90 -4.22
C GLY A 135 5.92 -15.79 -3.09
N ASP A 136 4.99 -16.33 -2.33
CA ASP A 136 5.29 -17.24 -1.23
C ASP A 136 5.21 -18.74 -1.61
N THR A 137 5.07 -19.04 -2.90
CA THR A 137 5.14 -20.46 -3.33
C THR A 137 6.54 -21.02 -3.15
N LEU A 138 7.58 -20.33 -3.67
CA LEU A 138 8.98 -20.72 -3.54
C LEU A 138 9.79 -19.53 -3.01
N LEU A 139 10.43 -19.71 -1.87
CA LEU A 139 11.38 -18.76 -1.28
C LEU A 139 12.81 -19.28 -1.45
N ILE A 140 13.81 -18.44 -1.23
CA ILE A 140 15.22 -18.85 -1.26
C ILE A 140 15.47 -19.78 -0.06
N ASP A 141 15.91 -21.03 -0.34
CA ASP A 141 16.10 -22.10 0.63
C ASP A 141 14.83 -22.48 1.44
N GLY A 142 13.63 -22.15 0.93
CA GLY A 142 12.38 -22.37 1.64
C GLY A 142 11.15 -22.30 0.73
N CYS A 143 9.99 -22.28 1.37
CA CYS A 143 8.68 -22.06 0.75
C CYS A 143 7.73 -21.43 1.78
N GLY A 144 6.65 -20.85 1.31
CA GLY A 144 5.59 -20.32 2.17
C GLY A 144 4.95 -21.41 3.04
N ARG A 145 4.35 -20.99 4.14
CA ARG A 145 3.58 -21.87 5.04
C ARG A 145 2.27 -22.28 4.37
N THR A 146 1.64 -23.34 4.90
CA THR A 146 0.42 -23.91 4.31
C THR A 146 -0.73 -24.05 5.31
N ASP A 147 -0.58 -23.51 6.50
CA ASP A 147 -1.52 -23.69 7.62
C ASP A 147 -2.56 -22.55 7.73
N PHE A 148 -2.64 -21.65 6.73
CA PHE A 148 -3.62 -20.55 6.65
C PHE A 148 -4.21 -20.41 5.24
N GLN A 149 -5.29 -19.62 5.11
CA GLN A 149 -5.87 -19.14 3.85
C GLN A 149 -6.12 -20.24 2.81
N SER A 150 -6.67 -21.36 3.23
CA SER A 150 -6.88 -22.53 2.37
C SER A 150 -5.57 -23.09 1.79
N GLY A 151 -4.49 -23.05 2.55
CA GLY A 151 -3.21 -23.66 2.19
C GLY A 151 -3.31 -25.18 2.17
N SER A 152 -2.43 -25.82 1.40
CA SER A 152 -2.29 -27.27 1.30
C SER A 152 -0.83 -27.63 1.01
N PRO A 153 -0.18 -28.39 1.90
CA PRO A 153 1.18 -28.85 1.64
C PRO A 153 1.29 -29.77 0.42
N GLU A 154 0.25 -30.57 0.13
CA GLU A 154 0.21 -31.43 -1.06
C GLU A 154 0.18 -30.60 -2.34
N ALA A 155 -0.68 -29.58 -2.38
CA ALA A 155 -0.76 -28.65 -3.51
C ALA A 155 0.54 -27.87 -3.68
N LEU A 156 1.16 -27.42 -2.57
CA LEU A 156 2.44 -26.73 -2.61
C LEU A 156 3.56 -27.62 -3.16
N TYR A 157 3.63 -28.87 -2.73
CA TYR A 157 4.59 -29.84 -3.26
C TYR A 157 4.44 -30.01 -4.77
N HIS A 158 3.21 -30.15 -5.26
CA HIS A 158 2.91 -30.25 -6.68
C HIS A 158 3.36 -28.96 -7.42
N SER A 159 3.02 -27.79 -6.91
CA SER A 159 3.39 -26.48 -7.50
C SER A 159 4.91 -26.32 -7.58
N LEU A 160 5.64 -26.71 -6.54
CA LEU A 160 7.09 -26.68 -6.52
C LEU A 160 7.70 -27.67 -7.51
N THR A 161 7.30 -28.95 -7.45
CA THR A 161 7.98 -30.01 -8.19
C THR A 161 7.54 -30.17 -9.64
N GLN A 162 6.26 -29.91 -9.95
CA GLN A 162 5.71 -30.12 -11.30
C GLN A 162 5.61 -28.83 -12.11
N VAL A 163 5.39 -27.67 -11.46
CA VAL A 163 5.26 -26.40 -12.16
C VAL A 163 6.61 -25.65 -12.15
N LEU A 164 7.09 -25.23 -10.97
CA LEU A 164 8.28 -24.39 -10.89
C LEU A 164 9.57 -25.14 -11.24
N PHE A 165 9.77 -26.35 -10.72
CA PHE A 165 10.95 -27.17 -11.06
C PHE A 165 10.87 -27.76 -12.47
N GLY A 166 9.76 -27.61 -13.18
CA GLY A 166 9.65 -27.86 -14.62
C GLY A 166 10.33 -26.79 -15.48
N LEU A 167 10.57 -25.61 -14.93
CA LEU A 167 11.27 -24.52 -15.63
C LEU A 167 12.77 -24.82 -15.80
N PRO A 168 13.45 -24.21 -16.79
CA PRO A 168 14.90 -24.34 -16.97
C PRO A 168 15.69 -24.00 -15.71
N ASP A 169 16.73 -24.74 -15.40
CA ASP A 169 17.56 -24.55 -14.21
C ASP A 169 18.17 -23.14 -14.09
N GLY A 170 18.41 -22.47 -15.22
CA GLY A 170 18.92 -21.11 -15.25
C GLY A 170 17.87 -20.02 -14.96
N THR A 171 16.57 -20.36 -14.90
CA THR A 171 15.51 -19.39 -14.58
C THR A 171 15.76 -18.80 -13.20
N LYS A 172 15.83 -17.46 -13.11
CA LYS A 172 16.02 -16.75 -11.84
C LYS A 172 14.74 -16.74 -11.05
N VAL A 173 14.83 -17.05 -9.76
CA VAL A 173 13.72 -17.07 -8.81
C VAL A 173 13.72 -15.78 -7.99
N TRP A 174 12.61 -15.05 -8.04
CA TRP A 174 12.36 -13.80 -7.31
C TRP A 174 11.21 -14.04 -6.31
N PRO A 175 11.53 -14.21 -5.01
CA PRO A 175 10.53 -14.59 -4.00
C PRO A 175 9.71 -13.40 -3.50
N GLY A 176 8.56 -13.67 -2.86
CA GLY A 176 7.78 -12.63 -2.17
C GLY A 176 8.49 -12.06 -0.93
N HIS A 177 9.30 -12.89 -0.25
CA HIS A 177 10.02 -12.50 0.96
C HIS A 177 11.46 -12.98 0.97
N ASP A 178 12.33 -12.21 1.61
CA ASP A 178 13.63 -12.68 2.10
C ASP A 178 13.99 -12.04 3.43
N TYR A 179 14.47 -12.86 4.37
CA TYR A 179 14.81 -12.45 5.74
C TYR A 179 16.33 -12.37 5.98
N GLN A 180 17.15 -12.58 4.94
CA GLN A 180 18.60 -12.66 5.03
C GLN A 180 19.34 -11.68 4.12
N GLY A 181 18.59 -10.79 3.44
CA GLY A 181 19.16 -9.77 2.54
C GLY A 181 19.61 -10.31 1.18
N ARG A 182 19.09 -11.48 0.77
CA ARG A 182 19.34 -12.05 -0.56
C ARG A 182 18.33 -11.47 -1.54
N THR A 183 18.70 -11.37 -2.81
CA THR A 183 17.82 -10.78 -3.84
C THR A 183 17.10 -11.82 -4.68
N HIS A 184 17.78 -12.88 -5.10
CA HIS A 184 17.22 -13.91 -5.95
C HIS A 184 18.01 -15.22 -5.83
N SER A 185 17.41 -16.30 -6.32
CA SER A 185 18.01 -17.61 -6.49
C SER A 185 17.85 -18.09 -7.95
N SER A 186 17.96 -19.37 -8.19
CA SER A 186 17.60 -19.99 -9.47
C SER A 186 16.87 -21.32 -9.26
N ILE A 187 16.08 -21.72 -10.25
CA ILE A 187 15.36 -23.02 -10.21
C ILE A 187 16.35 -24.17 -9.96
N GLY A 188 17.49 -24.18 -10.63
CA GLY A 188 18.49 -25.23 -10.45
C GLY A 188 19.11 -25.24 -9.05
N GLN A 189 19.30 -24.08 -8.42
CA GLN A 189 19.76 -24.01 -7.02
C GLN A 189 18.69 -24.58 -6.08
N GLU A 190 17.45 -24.09 -6.17
CA GLU A 190 16.38 -24.52 -5.29
C GLU A 190 16.07 -26.03 -5.43
N LYS A 191 16.13 -26.59 -6.63
CA LYS A 191 16.02 -28.04 -6.83
C LYS A 191 17.06 -28.84 -6.03
N ARG A 192 18.28 -28.33 -5.90
CA ARG A 192 19.39 -29.06 -5.27
C ARG A 192 19.51 -28.82 -3.78
N THR A 193 19.21 -27.61 -3.32
CA THR A 193 19.59 -27.17 -1.95
C THR A 193 18.45 -26.70 -1.07
N ASN A 194 17.24 -26.50 -1.64
CA ASN A 194 16.12 -26.00 -0.84
C ASN A 194 15.78 -26.93 0.31
N ALA A 195 15.97 -26.47 1.55
CA ALA A 195 15.84 -27.25 2.76
C ALA A 195 14.43 -27.85 2.99
N ARG A 196 13.40 -27.26 2.36
CA ARG A 196 12.02 -27.71 2.51
C ARG A 196 11.68 -28.87 1.56
N VAL A 197 12.17 -28.83 0.30
CA VAL A 197 11.67 -29.70 -0.77
C VAL A 197 12.75 -30.52 -1.47
N ALA A 198 14.03 -30.10 -1.46
CA ALA A 198 15.08 -30.79 -2.21
C ALA A 198 15.26 -32.23 -1.73
N GLY A 199 15.16 -33.19 -2.68
CA GLY A 199 15.33 -34.64 -2.40
C GLY A 199 14.24 -35.28 -1.58
N LYS A 200 13.16 -34.58 -1.20
CA LYS A 200 12.07 -35.12 -0.40
C LYS A 200 10.96 -35.71 -1.27
N THR A 201 10.37 -36.80 -0.78
CA THR A 201 9.09 -37.30 -1.27
C THR A 201 7.95 -36.37 -0.81
N GLN A 202 6.79 -36.48 -1.43
CA GLN A 202 5.61 -35.67 -1.04
C GLN A 202 5.24 -35.93 0.45
N ALA A 203 5.30 -37.16 0.91
CA ALA A 203 4.96 -37.50 2.30
C ALA A 203 5.91 -36.82 3.31
N GLU A 204 7.22 -36.87 3.07
CA GLU A 204 8.23 -36.18 3.90
C GLU A 204 8.10 -34.67 3.87
N PHE A 205 7.73 -34.07 2.71
CA PHE A 205 7.44 -32.68 2.61
C PHE A 205 6.20 -32.27 3.42
N VAL A 206 5.09 -33.02 3.26
CA VAL A 206 3.84 -32.79 4.00
C VAL A 206 4.07 -32.87 5.51
N GLU A 207 4.78 -33.90 5.98
CA GLU A 207 5.17 -34.03 7.38
C GLU A 207 6.00 -32.83 7.86
N THR A 208 6.98 -32.42 7.07
CA THR A 208 7.80 -31.23 7.38
C THR A 208 6.93 -29.97 7.52
N MET A 209 6.01 -29.73 6.57
CA MET A 209 5.17 -28.55 6.56
C MET A 209 4.17 -28.52 7.72
N ASN A 210 3.58 -29.66 8.08
CA ASN A 210 2.63 -29.75 9.18
C ASN A 210 3.29 -29.54 10.56
N ASN A 211 4.60 -29.70 10.66
CA ASN A 211 5.36 -29.57 11.91
C ASN A 211 6.08 -28.21 12.06
N LEU A 212 5.80 -27.21 11.19
CA LEU A 212 6.54 -25.94 11.18
C LEU A 212 6.34 -25.06 12.42
N ASN A 213 5.22 -25.19 13.14
CA ASN A 213 4.90 -24.43 14.37
C ASN A 213 5.29 -22.94 14.32
N LEU A 214 4.98 -22.26 13.22
CA LEU A 214 5.31 -20.84 13.03
C LEU A 214 4.28 -19.95 13.75
N PRO A 215 4.67 -18.82 14.33
CA PRO A 215 3.72 -17.86 14.91
C PRO A 215 2.74 -17.34 13.84
N LYS A 216 1.51 -17.00 14.27
CA LYS A 216 0.51 -16.39 13.37
C LYS A 216 1.06 -15.08 12.80
N PRO A 217 0.85 -14.77 11.48
CA PRO A 217 1.20 -13.47 10.92
C PRO A 217 0.53 -12.35 11.71
N LYS A 218 1.29 -11.34 12.10
CA LYS A 218 0.82 -10.27 13.03
C LYS A 218 -0.35 -9.45 12.47
N ARG A 219 -0.41 -9.28 11.16
CA ARG A 219 -1.38 -8.41 10.49
C ARG A 219 -2.49 -9.16 9.74
N ILE A 220 -2.60 -10.48 9.87
CA ILE A 220 -3.54 -11.30 9.09
C ILE A 220 -5.00 -10.83 9.23
N ASP A 221 -5.40 -10.40 10.43
CA ASP A 221 -6.78 -9.98 10.71
C ASP A 221 -7.09 -8.60 10.10
N GLU A 222 -6.07 -7.80 9.75
CA GLU A 222 -6.17 -6.52 9.05
C GLU A 222 -5.93 -6.69 7.54
N ALA A 223 -4.82 -7.34 7.19
CA ALA A 223 -4.34 -7.38 5.81
C ALA A 223 -5.25 -8.22 4.90
N VAL A 224 -5.70 -9.40 5.33
CA VAL A 224 -6.52 -10.26 4.47
C VAL A 224 -7.84 -9.61 4.06
N PRO A 225 -8.65 -9.01 4.96
CA PRO A 225 -9.85 -8.29 4.53
C PRO A 225 -9.58 -7.10 3.61
N ALA A 226 -8.53 -6.31 3.89
CA ALA A 226 -8.14 -5.18 3.05
C ALA A 226 -7.68 -5.61 1.66
N ASN A 227 -6.92 -6.71 1.56
CA ASN A 227 -6.41 -7.22 0.30
C ASN A 227 -7.51 -7.84 -0.58
N LEU A 228 -8.60 -8.34 -0.01
CA LEU A 228 -9.78 -8.76 -0.77
C LEU A 228 -10.47 -7.60 -1.50
N THR A 229 -10.11 -6.36 -1.17
CA THR A 229 -10.54 -5.14 -1.84
C THR A 229 -9.37 -4.39 -2.50
N SER A 230 -8.27 -5.08 -2.86
CA SER A 230 -7.06 -4.51 -3.50
C SER A 230 -6.40 -3.40 -2.66
N GLY A 231 -6.51 -3.46 -1.33
CA GLY A 231 -6.06 -2.38 -0.45
C GLY A 231 -6.92 -1.11 -0.52
N LEU A 232 -7.93 -1.11 -1.39
CA LEU A 232 -8.91 -0.03 -1.40
C LEU A 232 -9.75 -0.12 -0.13
N ARG A 233 -9.71 0.93 0.65
CA ARG A 233 -10.66 1.10 1.75
C ARG A 233 -11.99 1.39 1.10
N HIS A 234 -12.83 0.37 0.93
CA HIS A 234 -14.21 0.62 0.54
C HIS A 234 -14.86 1.45 1.64
N ASP A 235 -15.22 2.68 1.31
CA ASP A 235 -16.33 3.38 1.94
C ASP A 235 -17.62 2.61 1.60
N SER A 236 -17.71 1.36 2.07
CA SER A 236 -18.96 0.62 2.05
C SER A 236 -19.87 1.23 3.10
N THR A 237 -20.73 2.12 2.62
CA THR A 237 -21.93 2.56 3.33
C THR A 237 -21.71 3.14 4.75
N GLY A 238 -21.47 4.44 4.84
CA GLY A 238 -22.15 5.21 5.90
C GLY A 238 -21.52 5.25 7.28
N ASP A 239 -20.43 4.57 7.58
CA ASP A 239 -19.77 4.68 8.87
C ASP A 239 -18.25 4.91 8.75
N ASP A 240 -17.88 6.14 8.40
CA ASP A 240 -16.49 6.62 8.35
C ASP A 240 -15.79 6.62 9.73
N THR A 241 -16.51 6.26 10.80
CA THR A 241 -15.99 6.31 12.17
C THR A 241 -14.92 5.24 12.44
N MET A 242 -14.89 4.15 11.68
CA MET A 242 -13.88 3.08 11.81
C MET A 242 -12.45 3.55 11.47
N ASN A 243 -12.29 4.60 10.65
CA ASN A 243 -10.99 5.19 10.28
C ASN A 243 -10.61 6.42 11.12
N VAL A 244 -11.43 6.78 12.08
CA VAL A 244 -11.18 7.86 13.03
C VAL A 244 -10.43 7.29 14.23
N ARG A 245 -9.26 7.85 14.56
CA ARG A 245 -8.60 7.51 15.82
C ARG A 245 -9.34 8.17 16.97
N PRO A 246 -9.80 7.42 17.99
CA PRO A 246 -10.47 8.01 19.14
C PRO A 246 -9.59 9.06 19.83
N ALA A 247 -10.20 10.19 20.21
CA ALA A 247 -9.52 11.27 20.91
C ALA A 247 -10.32 11.74 22.12
N LYS A 248 -9.68 12.47 23.03
CA LYS A 248 -10.34 12.98 24.24
C LYS A 248 -10.73 14.44 24.06
N GLY A 249 -12.03 14.73 24.18
CA GLY A 249 -12.57 16.09 24.16
C GLY A 249 -12.88 16.64 22.76
N TYR A 250 -12.80 15.84 21.73
CA TYR A 250 -13.26 16.12 20.35
C TYR A 250 -13.58 14.82 19.62
N ALA A 251 -14.14 14.91 18.42
CA ALA A 251 -14.71 13.75 17.73
C ALA A 251 -13.65 12.70 17.29
N GLY A 252 -12.39 13.08 17.13
CA GLY A 252 -11.31 12.16 16.83
C GLY A 252 -10.25 12.75 15.89
N ASP A 253 -9.22 11.94 15.61
CA ASP A 253 -8.17 12.26 14.65
C ASP A 253 -8.41 11.53 13.32
N VAL A 254 -8.20 12.23 12.20
CA VAL A 254 -8.34 11.71 10.84
C VAL A 254 -7.04 11.91 10.07
N SER A 255 -6.73 11.02 9.13
CA SER A 255 -5.61 11.23 8.22
C SER A 255 -5.89 12.38 7.25
N PRO A 256 -4.87 13.00 6.65
CA PRO A 256 -5.06 14.01 5.60
C PRO A 256 -5.92 13.50 4.43
N GLN A 257 -5.73 12.24 4.02
CA GLN A 257 -6.47 11.61 2.93
C GLN A 257 -7.95 11.43 3.28
N LEU A 258 -8.25 10.93 4.49
CA LEU A 258 -9.64 10.77 4.97
C LEU A 258 -10.34 12.12 5.07
N ALA A 259 -9.66 13.12 5.63
CA ALA A 259 -10.19 14.48 5.69
C ALA A 259 -10.53 15.03 4.29
N TRP A 260 -9.64 14.80 3.31
CA TRP A 260 -9.88 15.23 1.94
C TRP A 260 -11.07 14.51 1.29
N SER A 261 -11.21 13.21 1.49
CA SER A 261 -12.37 12.44 0.97
C SER A 261 -13.70 12.98 1.53
N TRP A 262 -13.73 13.32 2.82
CA TRP A 262 -14.91 13.92 3.45
C TRP A 262 -15.25 15.31 2.89
N VAL A 263 -14.24 16.11 2.58
CA VAL A 263 -14.42 17.43 1.97
C VAL A 263 -14.97 17.29 0.55
N GLN A 264 -14.39 16.41 -0.26
CA GLN A 264 -14.84 16.16 -1.63
C GLN A 264 -16.26 15.59 -1.71
N SER A 265 -16.64 14.72 -0.78
CA SER A 265 -17.98 14.15 -0.69
C SER A 265 -19.02 15.10 -0.04
N GLY A 266 -18.60 16.28 0.44
CA GLY A 266 -19.46 17.24 1.11
C GLY A 266 -19.84 16.86 2.55
N LYS A 267 -19.26 15.82 3.12
CA LYS A 267 -19.48 15.37 4.50
C LYS A 267 -18.85 16.31 5.53
N ALA A 268 -17.73 16.95 5.20
CA ALA A 268 -17.02 17.86 6.09
C ALA A 268 -16.66 19.18 5.44
N VAL A 269 -16.39 20.19 6.28
CA VAL A 269 -15.77 21.46 5.90
C VAL A 269 -14.33 21.45 6.39
N LEU A 270 -13.38 21.70 5.48
CA LEU A 270 -11.96 21.86 5.82
C LEU A 270 -11.73 23.26 6.38
N VAL A 271 -11.19 23.35 7.61
CA VAL A 271 -10.91 24.61 8.30
C VAL A 271 -9.40 24.74 8.50
N ASP A 272 -8.78 25.69 7.82
CA ASP A 272 -7.35 25.99 8.02
C ASP A 272 -7.17 26.96 9.19
N VAL A 273 -6.74 26.40 10.33
CA VAL A 273 -6.56 27.17 11.59
C VAL A 273 -5.15 27.77 11.72
N ARG A 274 -4.36 27.76 10.65
CA ARG A 274 -3.07 28.45 10.58
C ARG A 274 -3.29 29.96 10.45
N THR A 275 -2.23 30.71 10.77
CA THR A 275 -2.23 32.17 10.57
C THR A 275 -2.27 32.54 9.09
N ASP A 276 -2.72 33.75 8.77
CA ASP A 276 -2.70 34.27 7.40
C ASP A 276 -1.28 34.33 6.83
N ALA A 277 -0.30 34.66 7.65
CA ALA A 277 1.12 34.65 7.28
C ALA A 277 1.60 33.26 6.85
N GLU A 278 1.24 32.19 7.60
CA GLU A 278 1.61 30.83 7.22
C GLU A 278 0.96 30.43 5.89
N ARG A 279 -0.30 30.77 5.67
CA ARG A 279 -1.00 30.48 4.40
C ARG A 279 -0.37 31.21 3.22
N ALA A 280 -0.02 32.47 3.40
CA ALA A 280 0.60 33.27 2.35
C ALA A 280 2.02 32.79 1.99
N TRP A 281 2.84 32.41 2.98
CA TRP A 281 4.25 32.09 2.74
C TRP A 281 4.51 30.61 2.47
N VAL A 282 3.74 29.72 3.10
CA VAL A 282 3.96 28.27 3.00
C VAL A 282 3.02 27.61 1.98
N GLY A 283 1.89 28.27 1.69
CA GLY A 283 0.85 27.75 0.81
C GLY A 283 -0.41 27.35 1.57
N PHE A 284 -1.48 27.04 0.84
CA PHE A 284 -2.82 26.78 1.38
C PHE A 284 -3.58 25.74 0.53
N VAL A 285 -4.63 25.18 1.11
CA VAL A 285 -5.58 24.33 0.38
C VAL A 285 -6.70 25.23 -0.15
N PRO A 286 -6.96 25.29 -1.48
CA PRO A 286 -7.95 26.22 -2.06
C PRO A 286 -9.36 26.06 -1.49
N GLU A 287 -9.76 24.84 -1.16
CA GLU A 287 -11.09 24.50 -0.62
C GLU A 287 -11.22 24.74 0.87
N ALA A 288 -10.10 25.01 1.58
CA ALA A 288 -10.12 25.24 3.01
C ALA A 288 -10.70 26.61 3.37
N GLN A 289 -11.56 26.64 4.40
CA GLN A 289 -12.04 27.89 4.98
C GLN A 289 -10.99 28.44 5.94
N PRO A 290 -10.48 29.64 5.72
CA PRO A 290 -9.47 30.25 6.58
C PRO A 290 -10.12 30.75 7.89
N LEU A 291 -9.67 30.18 9.01
CA LEU A 291 -10.10 30.62 10.35
C LEU A 291 -8.97 30.41 11.36
N ALA A 292 -8.08 31.37 11.47
CA ALA A 292 -6.90 31.25 12.32
C ALA A 292 -7.29 30.99 13.79
N TRP A 293 -6.70 29.94 14.42
CA TRP A 293 -6.81 29.71 15.88
C TRP A 293 -6.07 30.78 16.67
N LYS A 294 -4.91 31.18 16.15
CA LYS A 294 -4.09 32.27 16.71
C LYS A 294 -3.68 33.23 15.61
N GLN A 295 -3.54 34.51 15.93
CA GLN A 295 -3.26 35.57 14.96
C GLN A 295 -1.78 35.99 15.00
N TRP A 296 -1.22 36.31 13.83
CA TRP A 296 0.10 36.88 13.67
C TRP A 296 -0.02 38.43 13.56
N PRO A 297 0.92 39.20 14.11
CA PRO A 297 2.04 38.78 14.97
C PRO A 297 1.62 38.55 16.44
N GLY A 298 2.50 37.84 17.17
CA GLY A 298 2.33 37.64 18.63
C GLY A 298 1.56 36.40 19.03
N MET A 299 0.92 35.69 18.10
CA MET A 299 0.21 34.42 18.33
C MET A 299 -0.87 34.51 19.43
N ALA A 300 -1.52 35.67 19.57
CA ALA A 300 -2.68 35.83 20.43
C ALA A 300 -3.85 34.98 19.93
N MET A 301 -4.72 34.57 20.84
CA MET A 301 -5.97 33.89 20.48
C MET A 301 -6.81 34.79 19.58
N ASN A 302 -7.40 34.18 18.55
CA ASN A 302 -8.32 34.88 17.67
C ASN A 302 -9.66 35.10 18.40
N PRO A 303 -10.06 36.35 18.70
CA PRO A 303 -11.30 36.62 19.39
C PRO A 303 -12.56 36.23 18.59
N ASP A 304 -12.44 36.17 17.26
CA ASP A 304 -13.55 35.85 16.36
C ASP A 304 -13.64 34.35 16.05
N PHE A 305 -12.77 33.51 16.65
CA PHE A 305 -12.72 32.06 16.35
C PHE A 305 -14.06 31.38 16.64
N ASP A 306 -14.64 31.61 17.81
CA ASP A 306 -15.89 30.95 18.21
C ASP A 306 -17.05 31.30 17.29
N ALA A 307 -17.21 32.58 16.93
CA ALA A 307 -18.24 33.01 15.99
C ALA A 307 -18.00 32.43 14.58
N GLY A 308 -16.76 32.42 14.12
CA GLY A 308 -16.38 31.89 12.81
C GLY A 308 -16.63 30.38 12.70
N VAL A 309 -16.22 29.59 13.71
CA VAL A 309 -16.39 28.13 13.70
C VAL A 309 -17.86 27.74 13.79
N MET A 310 -18.66 28.45 14.57
CA MET A 310 -20.12 28.27 14.64
C MET A 310 -20.79 28.52 13.29
N SER A 311 -20.37 29.57 12.57
CA SER A 311 -20.87 29.85 11.22
C SER A 311 -20.53 28.75 10.22
N LEU A 312 -19.32 28.21 10.27
CA LEU A 312 -18.88 27.10 9.41
C LEU A 312 -19.60 25.79 9.70
N GLY A 313 -19.95 25.54 10.96
CA GLY A 313 -20.68 24.38 11.43
C GLY A 313 -22.21 24.45 11.30
N ALA A 314 -22.77 25.60 10.96
CA ALA A 314 -24.22 25.85 10.92
C ALA A 314 -25.00 24.90 9.97
N GLY A 315 -24.33 24.33 8.98
CA GLY A 315 -24.92 23.34 8.04
C GLY A 315 -24.98 21.92 8.56
N GLY A 316 -24.59 21.64 9.81
CA GLY A 316 -24.57 20.30 10.42
C GLY A 316 -23.49 19.37 9.88
N ARG A 317 -22.58 19.86 9.00
CA ARG A 317 -21.44 19.09 8.51
C ARG A 317 -20.33 19.05 9.55
N ALA A 318 -19.59 17.94 9.56
CA ALA A 318 -18.39 17.83 10.37
C ALA A 318 -17.34 18.88 9.99
N LEU A 319 -16.50 19.29 10.94
CA LEU A 319 -15.37 20.17 10.71
C LEU A 319 -14.07 19.39 10.80
N VAL A 320 -13.18 19.49 9.83
CA VAL A 320 -11.83 18.91 9.86
C VAL A 320 -10.81 20.03 9.96
N MET A 321 -10.07 20.08 11.07
CA MET A 321 -9.19 21.17 11.44
C MET A 321 -7.76 20.90 10.95
N LEU A 322 -7.20 21.81 10.14
CA LEU A 322 -5.86 21.73 9.59
C LEU A 322 -4.96 22.80 10.20
N CYS A 323 -3.86 22.39 10.83
CA CYS A 323 -2.79 23.33 11.19
C CYS A 323 -1.45 22.88 10.57
N ARG A 324 -0.31 23.34 11.11
CA ARG A 324 1.00 23.03 10.52
C ARG A 324 1.38 21.54 10.69
N SER A 325 1.20 20.96 11.90
CA SER A 325 1.62 19.60 12.26
C SER A 325 0.67 18.86 13.21
N GLY A 326 -0.62 19.23 13.24
CA GLY A 326 -1.62 18.54 14.07
C GLY A 326 -1.79 19.09 15.51
N VAL A 327 -0.93 19.97 16.02
CA VAL A 327 -0.97 20.40 17.43
C VAL A 327 -2.05 21.48 17.70
N ARG A 328 -2.09 22.55 16.91
CA ARG A 328 -3.07 23.65 17.10
C ARG A 328 -4.48 23.22 16.69
N SER A 329 -4.59 22.35 15.72
CA SER A 329 -5.87 21.81 15.25
C SER A 329 -6.55 20.92 16.29
N VAL A 330 -5.79 20.25 17.17
CA VAL A 330 -6.37 19.57 18.35
C VAL A 330 -7.10 20.56 19.25
N ALA A 331 -6.45 21.68 19.63
CA ALA A 331 -7.08 22.70 20.49
C ALA A 331 -8.30 23.36 19.81
N ALA A 332 -8.22 23.62 18.51
CA ALA A 332 -9.33 24.14 17.72
C ALA A 332 -10.50 23.15 17.64
N ALA A 333 -10.25 21.86 17.45
CA ALA A 333 -11.26 20.82 17.43
C ALA A 333 -11.93 20.63 18.80
N GLN A 334 -11.16 20.67 19.89
CA GLN A 334 -11.69 20.65 21.25
C GLN A 334 -12.63 21.82 21.48
N ARG A 335 -12.21 23.05 21.13
CA ARG A 335 -13.05 24.24 21.28
C ARG A 335 -14.33 24.15 20.45
N ALA A 336 -14.26 23.72 19.21
CA ALA A 336 -15.44 23.52 18.37
C ALA A 336 -16.40 22.48 18.96
N THR A 337 -15.87 21.42 19.57
CA THR A 337 -16.69 20.40 20.27
C THR A 337 -17.35 20.94 21.53
N GLU A 338 -16.67 21.78 22.31
CA GLU A 338 -17.26 22.48 23.44
C GLU A 338 -18.44 23.38 23.04
N LEU A 339 -18.39 23.92 21.81
CA LEU A 339 -19.46 24.72 21.21
C LEU A 339 -20.58 23.85 20.58
N GLY A 340 -20.52 22.52 20.74
CA GLY A 340 -21.55 21.60 20.25
C GLY A 340 -21.38 21.14 18.80
N LEU A 341 -20.23 21.39 18.17
CA LEU A 341 -19.96 21.00 16.80
C LEU A 341 -19.20 19.65 16.75
N GLN A 342 -19.41 18.88 15.68
CA GLN A 342 -18.63 17.70 15.42
C GLN A 342 -17.32 18.10 14.73
N ALA A 343 -16.19 18.05 15.44
CA ALA A 343 -14.90 18.50 14.95
C ALA A 343 -13.81 17.46 15.12
N TYR A 344 -12.97 17.34 14.10
CA TYR A 344 -11.86 16.39 14.00
C TYR A 344 -10.54 17.14 13.80
N ASN A 345 -9.45 16.56 14.30
CA ASN A 345 -8.10 17.01 14.00
C ASN A 345 -7.55 16.24 12.79
N ILE A 346 -6.90 16.94 11.86
CA ILE A 346 -6.13 16.31 10.79
C ILE A 346 -4.74 15.99 11.33
N LEU A 347 -4.41 14.71 11.41
CA LEU A 347 -3.08 14.21 11.77
C LEU A 347 -2.02 14.81 10.84
N GLU A 348 -0.79 14.99 11.35
CA GLU A 348 0.35 15.51 10.60
C GLU A 348 0.20 16.98 10.11
N GLY A 349 -1.03 17.49 9.99
CA GLY A 349 -1.30 18.85 9.51
C GLY A 349 -0.88 19.09 8.06
N PHE A 350 -0.50 20.34 7.72
CA PHE A 350 -0.16 20.76 6.37
C PHE A 350 1.27 20.37 5.96
N GLU A 351 2.24 20.45 6.90
CA GLU A 351 3.66 20.29 6.63
C GLU A 351 4.28 19.06 7.31
N GLY A 352 3.57 18.38 8.19
CA GLY A 352 4.11 17.26 8.97
C GLY A 352 5.12 17.69 10.05
N ASP A 353 5.73 16.69 10.67
CA ASP A 353 6.83 16.87 11.62
C ASP A 353 8.16 17.13 10.91
N PRO A 354 9.12 17.81 11.57
CA PRO A 354 10.44 18.00 11.00
C PRO A 354 11.23 16.69 10.96
N ASP A 355 12.03 16.50 9.91
CA ASP A 355 13.02 15.43 9.81
C ASP A 355 14.24 15.67 10.70
N ALA A 356 15.22 14.79 10.65
CA ALA A 356 16.47 14.89 11.42
C ALA A 356 17.31 16.15 11.10
N GLN A 357 17.04 16.80 9.95
CA GLN A 357 17.64 18.07 9.54
C GLN A 357 16.73 19.28 9.82
N ALA A 358 15.70 19.11 10.65
CA ALA A 358 14.68 20.11 10.98
C ALA A 358 13.89 20.64 9.76
N GLN A 359 13.77 19.85 8.68
CA GLN A 359 12.99 20.19 7.49
C GLN A 359 11.63 19.51 7.53
N ARG A 360 10.57 20.23 7.08
CA ARG A 360 9.20 19.73 7.05
C ARG A 360 8.76 19.32 5.65
N GLY A 361 7.65 18.56 5.56
CA GLY A 361 7.08 18.09 4.31
C GLY A 361 7.78 16.88 3.72
N ARG A 362 8.60 16.17 4.51
CA ARG A 362 9.34 15.00 4.10
C ARG A 362 8.92 13.70 4.82
N LEU A 363 8.33 13.82 6.01
CA LEU A 363 7.90 12.68 6.82
C LEU A 363 6.39 12.53 6.91
N GLY A 364 5.63 13.54 6.51
CA GLY A 364 4.18 13.54 6.59
C GLY A 364 3.59 14.92 6.28
N GLY A 365 2.26 15.03 6.41
CA GLY A 365 1.49 16.24 6.20
C GLY A 365 0.75 16.27 4.87
N TRP A 366 -0.22 17.18 4.76
CA TRP A 366 -1.08 17.36 3.58
C TRP A 366 -0.29 17.38 2.26
N ARG A 367 0.81 18.16 2.23
CA ARG A 367 1.66 18.26 1.03
C ARG A 367 2.43 16.98 0.73
N PHE A 368 2.89 16.28 1.77
CA PHE A 368 3.61 15.01 1.64
C PHE A 368 2.76 13.94 0.96
N HIS A 369 1.47 13.90 1.29
CA HIS A 369 0.50 12.97 0.70
C HIS A 369 0.02 13.38 -0.71
N GLY A 370 0.62 14.40 -1.33
CA GLY A 370 0.29 14.83 -2.69
C GLY A 370 -1.11 15.45 -2.83
N LEU A 371 -1.77 15.80 -1.73
CA LEU A 371 -3.11 16.39 -1.74
C LEU A 371 -3.09 17.82 -2.31
N PRO A 372 -4.21 18.33 -2.88
CA PRO A 372 -4.24 19.64 -3.54
C PRO A 372 -3.83 20.79 -2.63
N TRP A 373 -2.93 21.62 -3.08
CA TRP A 373 -2.51 22.87 -2.43
C TRP A 373 -1.94 23.85 -3.43
N ARG A 374 -1.86 25.12 -3.05
CA ARG A 374 -1.27 26.20 -3.84
C ARG A 374 -0.36 27.08 -2.98
N GLN A 375 0.59 27.73 -3.63
CA GLN A 375 1.39 28.79 -3.05
C GLN A 375 1.19 30.04 -3.91
N SER A 376 0.97 31.19 -3.30
CA SER A 376 0.75 32.46 -3.98
C SER A 376 2.08 33.07 -4.45
#